data_86ce5dd785cbb2092e7ab285eb3a7871
#
_entry.id   86ce5dd785cbb2092e7ab285eb3a7871
#
_cell.length_a   1.000
_cell.length_b   1.000
_cell.length_c   1.000
_cell.angle_alpha   90.00
_cell.angle_beta   90.00
_cell.angle_gamma   90.00
#
_symmetry.space_group_name_H-M   'P 1'
#
loop_
_entity.id
_entity.type
_entity.pdbx_description
1 polymer ?
#
loop_
_entity_poly.entity_id
_entity_poly.type
_entity_poly.pdbx_seq_one_letter_code
_entity_poly.pdbx_strand_id
1 'polypeptide(L)'
;MRSKFSDYGSQLREKQKVKRLYGILEKQCRRYFLKASRQKGVTGENFLVLLERRLDNVVFRLGFATTRSEARQLVRHRHFLVNGKIIDIPSYLLKPSDTVEPKEKSRKIGRIVESLEAVERRGVPRWLVLDKQQLKGQISELPTREDITIPIQEQLIVELLSRQI
;
A
#
# COMPACT_ATOMS: atom_id res chain seq x y z
N MET A 1 7.34 17.21 35.38
CA MET A 1 7.74 15.81 35.34
C MET A 1 7.34 15.20 34.00
N ARG A 2 8.29 14.64 33.31
CA ARG A 2 8.06 14.07 32.01
C ARG A 2 7.25 12.78 32.11
N SER A 3 6.04 12.74 31.61
CA SER A 3 5.29 11.49 31.56
C SER A 3 5.98 10.56 30.57
N LYS A 4 6.46 9.45 31.05
CA LYS A 4 6.95 8.40 30.17
C LYS A 4 5.74 7.79 29.48
N PHE A 5 5.76 7.78 28.13
CA PHE A 5 4.80 6.98 27.42
C PHE A 5 5.03 5.53 27.81
N SER A 6 3.97 4.87 28.26
CA SER A 6 4.06 3.43 28.46
C SER A 6 4.41 2.76 27.14
N ASP A 7 5.05 1.62 27.18
CA ASP A 7 5.34 0.83 25.98
C ASP A 7 4.07 0.58 25.19
N TYR A 8 2.98 0.30 25.88
CA TYR A 8 1.65 0.14 25.27
C TYR A 8 1.24 1.39 24.48
N GLY A 9 1.41 2.58 25.05
CA GLY A 9 1.08 3.84 24.37
C GLY A 9 1.87 4.05 23.10
N SER A 10 3.17 3.76 23.11
CA SER A 10 4.02 3.86 21.93
C SER A 10 3.64 2.84 20.87
N GLN A 11 3.34 1.62 21.27
CA GLN A 11 2.91 0.55 20.37
C GLN A 11 1.56 0.89 19.72
N LEU A 12 0.61 1.40 20.51
CA LEU A 12 -0.71 1.79 20.00
C LEU A 12 -0.60 2.93 18.98
N ARG A 13 0.23 3.92 19.25
CA ARG A 13 0.45 5.04 18.32
C ARG A 13 1.01 4.57 16.99
N GLU A 14 1.98 3.68 17.04
CA GLU A 14 2.59 3.15 15.83
C GLU A 14 1.59 2.37 14.99
N LYS A 15 0.75 1.56 15.64
CA LYS A 15 -0.34 0.84 14.97
C LYS A 15 -1.32 1.81 14.32
N GLN A 16 -1.74 2.85 15.04
CA GLN A 16 -2.67 3.83 14.52
C GLN A 16 -2.06 4.61 13.33
N LYS A 17 -0.78 4.93 13.43
CA LYS A 17 -0.06 5.59 12.34
C LYS A 17 -0.11 4.77 11.04
N VAL A 18 0.19 3.48 11.13
CA VAL A 18 0.17 2.57 9.98
C VAL A 18 -1.25 2.43 9.42
N LYS A 19 -2.24 2.28 10.28
CA LYS A 19 -3.65 2.20 9.87
C LYS A 19 -4.07 3.44 9.08
N ARG A 20 -3.66 4.62 9.53
CA ARG A 20 -3.96 5.89 8.83
C ARG A 20 -3.22 6.01 7.50
N LEU A 21 -1.96 5.63 7.48
CA LEU A 21 -1.14 5.72 6.27
C LEU A 21 -1.71 4.88 5.14
N TYR A 22 -2.09 3.64 5.43
CA TYR A 22 -2.61 2.73 4.43
C TYR A 22 -4.13 2.72 4.33
N GLY A 23 -4.81 3.42 5.25
CA GLY A 23 -6.26 3.52 5.24
C GLY A 23 -6.96 2.20 5.56
N ILE A 24 -6.43 1.42 6.48
CA ILE A 24 -7.00 0.13 6.86
C ILE A 24 -7.73 0.21 8.20
N LEU A 25 -8.72 -0.67 8.37
CA LEU A 25 -9.48 -0.80 9.61
C LEU A 25 -8.82 -1.81 10.55
N GLU A 26 -9.21 -1.78 11.82
CA GLU A 26 -8.64 -2.62 12.86
C GLU A 26 -8.69 -4.12 12.51
N LYS A 27 -9.83 -4.60 12.03
CA LYS A 27 -9.98 -6.01 11.65
C LYS A 27 -9.04 -6.39 10.51
N GLN A 28 -8.90 -5.52 9.51
CA GLN A 28 -7.97 -5.74 8.40
C GLN A 28 -6.53 -5.76 8.89
N CYS A 29 -6.18 -4.84 9.78
CA CYS A 29 -4.85 -4.77 10.37
C CYS A 29 -4.48 -6.09 11.05
N ARG A 30 -5.38 -6.65 11.85
CA ARG A 30 -5.17 -7.93 12.53
C ARG A 30 -5.05 -9.09 11.57
N ARG A 31 -5.86 -9.10 10.50
CA ARG A 31 -5.77 -10.14 9.47
C ARG A 31 -4.42 -10.12 8.75
N TYR A 32 -3.94 -8.94 8.41
CA TYR A 32 -2.62 -8.79 7.79
C TYR A 32 -1.51 -9.27 8.73
N PHE A 33 -1.62 -8.94 10.00
CA PHE A 33 -0.66 -9.39 11.00
C PHE A 33 -0.64 -10.91 11.11
N LEU A 34 -1.81 -11.55 11.20
CA LEU A 34 -1.92 -13.01 11.28
C LEU A 34 -1.31 -13.67 10.05
N LYS A 35 -1.62 -13.16 8.87
CA LYS A 35 -1.05 -13.66 7.62
C LYS A 35 0.47 -13.49 7.59
N ALA A 36 0.96 -12.34 8.02
CA ALA A 36 2.40 -12.05 8.06
C ALA A 36 3.13 -12.99 9.03
N SER A 37 2.52 -13.29 10.18
CA SER A 37 3.12 -14.17 11.18
C SER A 37 3.25 -15.63 10.71
N ARG A 38 2.44 -16.03 9.74
CA ARG A 38 2.46 -17.38 9.16
C ARG A 38 3.45 -17.53 8.02
N GLN A 39 3.95 -16.44 7.50
CA GLN A 39 4.93 -16.45 6.41
C GLN A 39 6.35 -16.57 6.98
N LYS A 40 7.25 -17.13 6.18
CA LYS A 40 8.66 -17.20 6.54
C LYS A 40 9.25 -15.79 6.57
N GLY A 41 10.15 -15.55 7.50
CA GLY A 41 10.87 -14.28 7.64
C GLY A 41 10.40 -13.49 8.85
N VAL A 42 10.74 -12.21 8.85
CA VAL A 42 10.44 -11.29 9.96
C VAL A 42 8.99 -10.80 9.84
N THR A 43 8.19 -11.08 10.86
CA THR A 43 6.75 -10.77 10.86
C THR A 43 6.46 -9.30 10.56
N GLY A 44 7.19 -8.38 11.17
CA GLY A 44 6.98 -6.94 10.95
C GLY A 44 7.24 -6.52 9.51
N GLU A 45 8.29 -7.06 8.92
CA GLU A 45 8.60 -6.79 7.51
C GLU A 45 7.54 -7.39 6.59
N ASN A 46 7.13 -8.63 6.85
CA ASN A 46 6.07 -9.29 6.10
C ASN A 46 4.77 -8.51 6.16
N PHE A 47 4.45 -7.96 7.34
CA PHE A 47 3.26 -7.15 7.56
C PHE A 47 3.27 -5.90 6.65
N LEU A 48 4.38 -5.17 6.63
CA LEU A 48 4.50 -3.97 5.79
C LEU A 48 4.47 -4.31 4.30
N VAL A 49 5.09 -5.41 3.90
CA VAL A 49 5.06 -5.85 2.50
C VAL A 49 3.63 -6.17 2.05
N LEU A 50 2.84 -6.82 2.89
CA LEU A 50 1.43 -7.08 2.57
C LEU A 50 0.64 -5.78 2.36
N LEU A 51 0.88 -4.76 3.20
CA LEU A 51 0.22 -3.47 3.04
C LEU A 51 0.64 -2.77 1.74
N GLU A 52 1.93 -2.84 1.38
CA GLU A 52 2.43 -2.25 0.14
C GLU A 52 1.84 -2.91 -1.11
N ARG A 53 1.50 -4.19 -1.04
CA ARG A 53 0.96 -4.95 -2.17
C ARG A 53 -0.51 -4.66 -2.47
N ARG A 54 -1.20 -3.91 -1.65
CA ARG A 54 -2.61 -3.57 -1.88
C ARG A 54 -2.76 -2.79 -3.18
N LEU A 55 -3.83 -3.08 -3.91
CA LEU A 55 -4.10 -2.40 -5.19
C LEU A 55 -4.20 -0.88 -5.02
N ASP A 56 -4.88 -0.40 -3.98
CA ASP A 56 -5.00 1.04 -3.73
C ASP A 56 -3.63 1.69 -3.52
N ASN A 57 -2.76 1.04 -2.76
CA ASN A 57 -1.41 1.53 -2.53
C ASN A 57 -0.58 1.54 -3.82
N VAL A 58 -0.67 0.49 -4.63
CA VAL A 58 0.07 0.41 -5.90
C VAL A 58 -0.40 1.46 -6.89
N VAL A 59 -1.71 1.69 -6.98
CA VAL A 59 -2.27 2.77 -7.82
C VAL A 59 -1.68 4.12 -7.40
N PHE A 60 -1.62 4.38 -6.09
CA PHE A 60 -0.99 5.58 -5.56
C PHE A 60 0.51 5.63 -5.90
N ARG A 61 1.25 4.56 -5.65
CA ARG A 61 2.71 4.51 -5.88
C ARG A 61 3.07 4.68 -7.36
N LEU A 62 2.25 4.16 -8.25
CA LEU A 62 2.45 4.32 -9.69
C LEU A 62 2.15 5.75 -10.18
N GLY A 63 1.47 6.54 -9.37
CA GLY A 63 1.18 7.93 -9.71
C GLY A 63 -0.18 8.16 -10.33
N PHE A 64 -1.07 7.17 -10.33
CA PHE A 64 -2.43 7.34 -10.85
C PHE A 64 -3.35 8.09 -9.89
N ALA A 65 -2.93 8.28 -8.66
CA ALA A 65 -3.65 9.05 -7.66
C ALA A 65 -2.65 9.83 -6.78
N THR A 66 -3.08 10.95 -6.22
CA THR A 66 -2.22 11.79 -5.39
C THR A 66 -2.20 11.34 -3.92
N THR A 67 -3.20 10.59 -3.50
CA THR A 67 -3.30 10.03 -2.14
C THR A 67 -3.82 8.60 -2.20
N ARG A 68 -3.58 7.83 -1.15
CA ARG A 68 -4.13 6.47 -1.05
C ARG A 68 -5.66 6.49 -0.97
N SER A 69 -6.23 7.51 -0.34
CA SER A 69 -7.69 7.68 -0.26
C SER A 69 -8.31 7.88 -1.64
N GLU A 70 -7.71 8.74 -2.47
CA GLU A 70 -8.13 8.94 -3.86
C GLU A 70 -7.97 7.65 -4.68
N ALA A 71 -6.86 6.95 -4.51
CA ALA A 71 -6.61 5.69 -5.18
C ALA A 71 -7.70 4.67 -4.83
N ARG A 72 -8.07 4.57 -3.57
CA ARG A 72 -9.13 3.67 -3.12
C ARG A 72 -10.46 3.99 -3.80
N GLN A 73 -10.81 5.26 -3.86
CA GLN A 73 -12.05 5.70 -4.51
C GLN A 73 -12.04 5.32 -6.00
N LEU A 74 -10.94 5.58 -6.69
CA LEU A 74 -10.81 5.25 -8.10
C LEU A 74 -10.92 3.75 -8.36
N VAL A 75 -10.29 2.94 -7.50
CA VAL A 75 -10.39 1.48 -7.61
C VAL A 75 -11.83 1.01 -7.42
N ARG A 76 -12.50 1.50 -6.38
CA ARG A 76 -13.91 1.14 -6.11
C ARG A 76 -14.85 1.54 -7.23
N HIS A 77 -14.55 2.66 -7.90
CA HIS A 77 -15.34 3.14 -9.02
C HIS A 77 -14.99 2.44 -10.34
N ARG A 78 -14.24 1.34 -10.29
CA ARG A 78 -13.96 0.45 -11.41
C ARG A 78 -13.15 1.10 -12.52
N HIS A 79 -12.19 1.95 -12.17
CA HIS A 79 -11.34 2.63 -13.14
C HIS A 79 -10.09 1.84 -13.55
N PHE A 80 -9.75 0.76 -12.85
CA PHE A 80 -8.48 0.05 -13.06
C PHE A 80 -8.67 -1.40 -13.47
N LEU A 81 -7.74 -1.85 -14.31
CA LEU A 81 -7.60 -3.24 -14.73
C LEU A 81 -6.35 -3.83 -14.07
N VAL A 82 -6.46 -5.05 -13.61
CA VAL A 82 -5.33 -5.88 -13.18
C VAL A 82 -5.27 -7.06 -14.14
N ASN A 83 -4.14 -7.19 -14.86
CA ASN A 83 -3.98 -8.23 -15.88
C ASN A 83 -5.14 -8.25 -16.88
N GLY A 84 -5.62 -7.07 -17.29
CA GLY A 84 -6.69 -6.91 -18.27
C GLY A 84 -8.12 -7.08 -17.76
N LYS A 85 -8.29 -7.32 -16.45
CA LYS A 85 -9.63 -7.49 -15.84
C LYS A 85 -9.91 -6.40 -14.84
N ILE A 86 -11.13 -5.88 -14.80
CA ILE A 86 -11.54 -4.88 -13.81
C ILE A 86 -11.50 -5.50 -12.43
N ILE A 87 -10.72 -4.89 -11.55
CA ILE A 87 -10.67 -5.23 -10.12
C ILE A 87 -11.09 -3.97 -9.36
N ASP A 88 -12.15 -4.07 -8.58
CA ASP A 88 -12.71 -2.96 -7.81
C ASP A 88 -12.49 -3.13 -6.29
N ILE A 89 -11.60 -4.01 -5.92
CA ILE A 89 -11.29 -4.32 -4.52
C ILE A 89 -9.98 -3.63 -4.14
N PRO A 90 -10.00 -2.56 -3.32
CA PRO A 90 -8.77 -1.85 -2.92
C PRO A 90 -7.75 -2.72 -2.22
N SER A 91 -8.20 -3.72 -1.47
CA SER A 91 -7.34 -4.62 -0.70
C SER A 91 -6.78 -5.79 -1.52
N TYR A 92 -7.07 -5.85 -2.82
CA TYR A 92 -6.53 -6.90 -3.70
C TYR A 92 -5.00 -6.90 -3.62
N LEU A 93 -4.41 -8.05 -3.35
CA LEU A 93 -2.95 -8.20 -3.21
C LEU A 93 -2.31 -8.55 -4.54
N LEU A 94 -1.46 -7.66 -5.01
CA LEU A 94 -0.74 -7.83 -6.27
C LEU A 94 0.48 -8.74 -6.10
N LYS A 95 0.82 -9.44 -7.16
CA LYS A 95 1.94 -10.40 -7.23
C LYS A 95 2.96 -9.92 -8.25
N PRO A 96 4.19 -10.45 -8.21
CA PRO A 96 5.15 -10.17 -9.28
C PRO A 96 4.56 -10.49 -10.66
N SER A 97 4.87 -9.68 -11.64
CA SER A 97 4.38 -9.71 -13.02
C SER A 97 2.95 -9.21 -13.23
N ASP A 98 2.17 -8.97 -12.17
CA ASP A 98 0.85 -8.36 -12.32
C ASP A 98 0.97 -6.96 -12.93
N THR A 99 0.04 -6.63 -13.81
CA THR A 99 -0.04 -5.31 -14.44
C THR A 99 -1.24 -4.55 -13.93
N VAL A 100 -1.08 -3.23 -13.79
CA VAL A 100 -2.14 -2.32 -13.34
C VAL A 100 -2.21 -1.16 -14.31
N GLU A 101 -3.41 -0.90 -14.85
CA GLU A 101 -3.61 0.20 -15.78
C GLU A 101 -5.02 0.75 -15.66
N PRO A 102 -5.25 2.05 -15.93
CA PRO A 102 -6.61 2.54 -16.05
C PRO A 102 -7.29 1.88 -17.25
N LYS A 103 -8.58 1.57 -17.12
CA LYS A 103 -9.35 1.11 -18.29
C LYS A 103 -9.40 2.23 -19.33
N GLU A 104 -9.62 1.89 -20.59
CA GLU A 104 -9.54 2.83 -21.70
C GLU A 104 -10.36 4.10 -21.47
N LYS A 105 -11.60 3.95 -21.03
CA LYS A 105 -12.49 5.08 -20.75
C LYS A 105 -11.98 6.00 -19.62
N SER A 106 -11.14 5.50 -18.74
CA SER A 106 -10.64 6.24 -17.58
C SER A 106 -9.33 6.96 -17.82
N ARG A 107 -8.65 6.69 -18.94
CA ARG A 107 -7.34 7.28 -19.25
C ARG A 107 -7.35 8.80 -19.34
N LYS A 108 -8.50 9.38 -19.67
CA LYS A 108 -8.67 10.83 -19.85
C LYS A 108 -9.15 11.55 -18.59
N ILE A 109 -9.31 10.84 -17.46
CA ILE A 109 -9.72 11.48 -16.22
C ILE A 109 -8.63 12.46 -15.79
N GLY A 110 -9.00 13.73 -15.63
CA GLY A 110 -8.05 14.81 -15.31
C GLY A 110 -7.23 14.53 -14.06
N ARG A 111 -7.85 13.95 -13.02
CA ARG A 111 -7.13 13.62 -11.77
C ARG A 111 -6.01 12.62 -12.00
N ILE A 112 -6.20 11.65 -12.88
CA ILE A 112 -5.17 10.64 -13.20
C ILE A 112 -4.03 11.31 -13.97
N VAL A 113 -4.35 12.13 -14.96
CA VAL A 113 -3.34 12.84 -15.76
C VAL A 113 -2.49 13.76 -14.89
N GLU A 114 -3.13 14.56 -14.03
CA GLU A 114 -2.44 15.47 -13.11
C GLU A 114 -1.55 14.72 -12.12
N SER A 115 -2.03 13.59 -11.60
CA SER A 115 -1.27 12.77 -10.67
C SER A 115 0.00 12.20 -11.29
N LEU A 116 -0.06 11.80 -12.56
CA LEU A 116 1.10 11.26 -13.28
C LEU A 116 2.19 12.32 -13.46
N GLU A 117 1.81 13.58 -13.67
CA GLU A 117 2.78 14.68 -13.71
C GLU A 117 3.50 14.84 -12.37
N ALA A 118 2.76 14.70 -11.26
CA ALA A 118 3.33 14.80 -9.92
C ALA A 118 4.29 13.64 -9.62
N VAL A 119 4.05 12.43 -10.14
CA VAL A 119 4.90 11.28 -9.89
C VAL A 119 6.29 11.42 -10.50
N GLU A 120 6.43 12.22 -11.56
CA GLU A 120 7.75 12.47 -12.16
C GLU A 120 8.72 13.09 -11.15
N ARG A 121 8.20 13.94 -10.26
CA ARG A 121 9.00 14.59 -9.22
C ARG A 121 9.31 13.65 -8.06
N ARG A 122 8.33 12.80 -7.69
CA ARG A 122 8.45 11.88 -6.56
C ARG A 122 9.23 10.61 -6.91
N GLY A 123 9.09 10.16 -8.17
CA GLY A 123 9.63 8.89 -8.63
C GLY A 123 8.75 7.70 -8.27
N VAL A 124 8.93 6.61 -9.01
CA VAL A 124 8.24 5.34 -8.78
C VAL A 124 9.18 4.43 -7.98
N PRO A 125 8.69 3.72 -6.96
CA PRO A 125 9.54 2.80 -6.21
C PRO A 125 10.19 1.74 -7.08
N ARG A 126 11.36 1.25 -6.68
CA ARG A 126 12.18 0.29 -7.43
C ARG A 126 11.44 -0.98 -7.84
N TRP A 127 10.50 -1.44 -7.01
CA TRP A 127 9.77 -2.69 -7.25
C TRP A 127 8.61 -2.56 -8.25
N LEU A 128 8.37 -1.35 -8.73
CA LEU A 128 7.33 -1.05 -9.72
C LEU A 128 7.96 -0.48 -10.99
N VAL A 129 7.37 -0.79 -12.13
CA VAL A 129 7.77 -0.21 -13.42
C VAL A 129 6.54 0.48 -14.01
N LEU A 130 6.70 1.74 -14.41
CA LEU A 130 5.63 2.53 -15.02
C LEU A 130 6.00 2.89 -16.45
N ASP A 131 5.13 2.49 -17.39
CA ASP A 131 5.17 2.97 -18.76
C ASP A 131 4.18 4.13 -18.89
N LYS A 132 4.68 5.36 -18.94
CA LYS A 132 3.83 6.56 -18.98
C LYS A 132 3.09 6.71 -20.29
N GLN A 133 3.64 6.23 -21.39
CA GLN A 133 3.00 6.34 -22.70
C GLN A 133 1.78 5.44 -22.78
N GLN A 134 1.90 4.23 -22.28
CA GLN A 134 0.81 3.26 -22.27
C GLN A 134 -0.05 3.37 -21.01
N LEU A 135 0.33 4.18 -20.04
CA LEU A 135 -0.36 4.30 -18.74
C LEU A 135 -0.49 2.94 -18.07
N LYS A 136 0.59 2.17 -18.06
CA LYS A 136 0.58 0.81 -17.54
C LYS A 136 1.71 0.61 -16.55
N GLY A 137 1.36 0.13 -15.36
CA GLY A 137 2.33 -0.25 -14.35
C GLY A 137 2.46 -1.76 -14.26
N GLN A 138 3.60 -2.21 -13.74
CA GLN A 138 3.87 -3.63 -13.52
C GLN A 138 4.61 -3.81 -12.21
N ILE A 139 4.27 -4.88 -11.49
CA ILE A 139 5.01 -5.32 -10.31
C ILE A 139 6.20 -6.12 -10.81
N SER A 140 7.42 -5.57 -10.71
CA SER A 140 8.61 -6.27 -11.16
C SER A 140 9.04 -7.35 -10.16
N GLU A 141 8.96 -7.04 -8.87
CA GLU A 141 9.25 -7.99 -7.78
C GLU A 141 8.48 -7.53 -6.54
N LEU A 142 8.43 -8.33 -5.49
CA LEU A 142 7.82 -7.88 -4.25
C LEU A 142 8.72 -6.86 -3.57
N PRO A 143 8.14 -5.85 -2.88
CA PRO A 143 8.94 -4.89 -2.14
C PRO A 143 9.63 -5.56 -0.95
N THR A 144 10.80 -5.03 -0.57
CA THR A 144 11.48 -5.39 0.67
C THR A 144 11.25 -4.28 1.70
N ARG A 145 11.66 -4.53 2.94
CA ARG A 145 11.57 -3.49 3.98
C ARG A 145 12.31 -2.21 3.57
N GLU A 146 13.43 -2.34 2.89
CA GLU A 146 14.23 -1.19 2.44
C GLU A 146 13.51 -0.34 1.40
N ASP A 147 12.63 -0.93 0.62
CA ASP A 147 11.83 -0.20 -0.38
C ASP A 147 10.75 0.67 0.28
N ILE A 148 10.42 0.40 1.54
CA ILE A 148 9.42 1.14 2.30
C ILE A 148 10.13 2.23 3.10
N THR A 149 10.14 3.44 2.54
CA THR A 149 10.91 4.55 3.10
C THR A 149 10.18 5.31 4.20
N ILE A 150 8.90 5.00 4.44
CA ILE A 150 8.13 5.62 5.51
C ILE A 150 8.73 5.19 6.86
N PRO A 151 9.00 6.13 7.78
CA PRO A 151 9.61 5.79 9.07
C PRO A 151 8.59 5.08 9.98
N ILE A 152 8.58 3.77 9.96
CA ILE A 152 7.67 2.92 10.74
C ILE A 152 8.51 2.01 11.63
N GLN A 153 8.14 1.95 12.91
CA GLN A 153 8.72 1.01 13.86
C GLN A 153 7.82 -0.22 13.97
N GLU A 154 7.89 -1.08 12.97
CA GLU A 154 7.00 -2.23 12.84
C GLU A 154 7.10 -3.21 14.00
N GLN A 155 8.25 -3.28 14.67
CA GLN A 155 8.42 -4.18 15.81
C GLN A 155 7.48 -3.81 16.97
N LEU A 156 7.20 -2.53 17.16
CA LEU A 156 6.24 -2.08 18.18
C LEU A 156 4.84 -2.61 17.89
N ILE A 157 4.47 -2.65 16.63
CA ILE A 157 3.17 -3.15 16.19
C ILE A 157 3.08 -4.66 16.41
N VAL A 158 4.15 -5.37 16.07
CA VAL A 158 4.24 -6.84 16.27
C VAL A 158 4.08 -7.17 17.75
N GLU A 159 4.78 -6.46 18.63
CA GLU A 159 4.70 -6.68 20.07
C GLU A 159 3.28 -6.47 20.60
N LEU A 160 2.60 -5.42 20.14
CA LEU A 160 1.24 -5.13 20.56
C LEU A 160 0.27 -6.20 20.08
N LEU A 161 0.27 -6.49 18.79
CA LEU A 161 -0.66 -7.44 18.19
C LEU A 161 -0.45 -8.87 18.66
N SER A 162 0.80 -9.26 18.96
CA SER A 162 1.12 -10.57 19.52
C SER A 162 0.48 -10.79 20.89
N ARG A 163 0.29 -9.74 21.66
CA ARG A 163 -0.37 -9.81 22.98
C ARG A 163 -1.89 -9.78 22.90
N GLN A 164 -2.44 -9.22 21.81
CA GLN A 164 -3.88 -9.04 21.62
C GLN A 164 -4.56 -10.23 20.94
N ILE A 165 -3.76 -11.15 20.38
CA ILE A 165 -4.27 -12.29 19.61
C ILE A 165 -4.07 -13.62 20.31
#